data_7a0c6d07bd31729c277169316b0b3750
#
_entry.id   7a0c6d07bd31729c277169316b0b3750
#
_cell.length_a   1.000
_cell.length_b   1.000
_cell.length_c   1.000
_cell.angle_alpha   90.00
_cell.angle_beta   90.00
_cell.angle_gamma   90.00
#
_symmetry.space_group_name_H-M   'P 1'
#
loop_
_entity.id
_entity.type
_entity.pdbx_description
1 polymer ?
#
loop_
_entity_poly.entity_id
_entity_poly.type
_entity_poly.pdbx_seq_one_letter_code
_entity_poly.pdbx_strand_id
1 'polypeptide(L)'
;NVVEMPNKDKFSMFLPDGVWEDSLGNYGNMSCVVSAFTTIKKDVDLKGYCEATDNKKDKFWVNLSRNSFESAGVGKITFIDGTNKYKNLIGVECPYGVLWIDNEEGRTRGQGSIIKVKCSKDKEISKRFKMIK
;
A
#
# COMPACT_ATOMS: atom_id res chain seq x y z
N ASN A 1 9.06 8.97 12.98
CA ASN A 1 10.51 9.10 13.11
C ASN A 1 11.14 9.54 11.80
N VAL A 2 11.89 10.62 11.83
CA VAL A 2 12.58 11.15 10.66
C VAL A 2 14.03 11.37 11.01
N VAL A 3 14.92 10.89 10.15
CA VAL A 3 16.35 11.11 10.26
C VAL A 3 16.79 11.94 9.06
N GLU A 4 17.40 13.08 9.31
CA GLU A 4 17.96 13.93 8.27
C GLU A 4 19.47 13.78 8.25
N MET A 5 20.02 13.55 7.06
CA MET A 5 21.44 13.40 6.85
C MET A 5 22.08 14.76 6.52
N PRO A 6 23.41 14.88 6.67
CA PRO A 6 24.09 16.15 6.37
C PRO A 6 23.85 16.67 4.95
N ASN A 7 23.65 15.80 3.98
CA ASN A 7 23.35 16.19 2.61
C ASN A 7 21.88 16.54 2.38
N LYS A 8 21.08 16.57 3.46
CA LYS A 8 19.66 16.88 3.46
C LYS A 8 18.74 15.76 2.94
N ASP A 9 19.28 14.62 2.61
CA ASP A 9 18.43 13.43 2.39
C ASP A 9 17.82 13.02 3.71
N LYS A 10 16.66 12.39 3.64
CA LYS A 10 15.92 11.99 4.83
C LYS A 10 15.43 10.56 4.71
N PHE A 11 15.44 9.85 5.81
CA PHE A 11 14.65 8.62 5.87
C PHE A 11 13.72 8.65 7.07
N SER A 12 12.61 7.96 6.91
CA SER A 12 11.56 7.93 7.93
C SER A 12 10.93 6.57 7.99
N MET A 13 10.32 6.28 9.12
CA MET A 13 9.52 5.09 9.32
C MET A 13 8.17 5.52 9.88
N PHE A 14 7.10 4.91 9.39
CA PHE A 14 5.76 5.21 9.86
C PHE A 14 4.89 3.96 9.83
N LEU A 15 3.80 4.02 10.58
CA LEU A 15 2.91 2.89 10.83
C LEU A 15 1.49 3.27 10.40
N PRO A 16 1.23 3.34 9.10
CA PRO A 16 -0.12 3.68 8.66
C PRO A 16 -1.09 2.54 8.94
N ASP A 17 -2.31 2.90 9.28
CA ASP A 17 -3.40 1.95 9.37
C ASP A 17 -4.64 2.54 8.72
N GLY A 18 -5.60 1.69 8.43
CA GLY A 18 -6.80 2.15 7.76
C GLY A 18 -7.74 1.00 7.46
N VAL A 19 -8.63 1.27 6.55
CA VAL A 19 -9.62 0.29 6.10
C VAL A 19 -9.43 0.03 4.62
N TRP A 20 -9.89 -1.11 4.18
CA TRP A 20 -9.83 -1.50 2.78
C TRP A 20 -11.12 -2.18 2.35
N GLU A 21 -11.36 -2.14 1.06
CA GLU A 21 -12.44 -2.91 0.45
C GLU A 21 -12.03 -3.33 -0.96
N ASP A 22 -12.64 -4.38 -1.46
CA ASP A 22 -12.45 -4.79 -2.84
C ASP A 22 -13.78 -4.83 -3.59
N SER A 23 -13.70 -5.05 -4.88
CA SER A 23 -14.90 -5.12 -5.72
C SER A 23 -15.70 -6.41 -5.56
N LEU A 24 -15.22 -7.35 -4.78
CA LEU A 24 -15.84 -8.65 -4.58
C LEU A 24 -16.63 -8.74 -3.28
N GLY A 25 -16.66 -7.65 -2.52
CA GLY A 25 -17.40 -7.59 -1.25
C GLY A 25 -16.59 -7.88 -0.01
N ASN A 26 -15.27 -8.06 -0.14
CA ASN A 26 -14.41 -8.20 1.02
C ASN A 26 -14.03 -6.81 1.54
N TYR A 27 -13.93 -6.66 2.83
CA TYR A 27 -13.55 -5.40 3.46
C TYR A 27 -12.99 -5.66 4.85
N GLY A 28 -12.23 -4.73 5.37
CA GLY A 28 -11.70 -4.87 6.72
C GLY A 28 -10.65 -3.84 7.05
N ASN A 29 -9.76 -4.20 7.94
CA ASN A 29 -8.71 -3.33 8.45
C ASN A 29 -7.36 -3.72 7.88
N MET A 30 -6.46 -2.74 7.82
CA MET A 30 -5.10 -2.93 7.35
C MET A 30 -4.14 -2.12 8.21
N SER A 31 -3.02 -2.72 8.56
CA SER A 31 -1.95 -2.07 9.29
C SER A 31 -0.63 -2.31 8.57
N CYS A 32 0.17 -1.28 8.46
CA CYS A 32 1.42 -1.35 7.70
C CYS A 32 2.62 -0.86 8.52
N VAL A 33 3.78 -1.35 8.15
CA VAL A 33 5.07 -0.82 8.58
C VAL A 33 5.79 -0.37 7.31
N VAL A 34 6.10 0.92 7.23
CA VAL A 34 6.63 1.51 6.00
C VAL A 34 7.88 2.33 6.31
N SER A 35 8.88 2.18 5.45
CA SER A 35 10.06 3.04 5.46
C SER A 35 10.13 3.85 4.17
N ALA A 36 10.61 5.07 4.26
CA ALA A 36 10.76 5.95 3.12
C ALA A 36 12.11 6.64 3.17
N PHE A 37 12.79 6.65 2.04
CA PHE A 37 14.01 7.40 1.82
C PHE A 37 13.72 8.50 0.80
N THR A 38 13.95 9.76 1.17
CA THR A 38 13.65 10.90 0.31
C THR A 38 14.92 11.70 0.09
N THR A 39 15.27 11.91 -1.17
CA THR A 39 16.44 12.71 -1.51
C THR A 39 16.09 14.20 -1.52
N ILE A 40 17.12 15.04 -1.49
CA ILE A 40 16.96 16.49 -1.63
C ILE A 40 16.28 16.86 -2.95
N LYS A 41 16.40 16.02 -3.97
CA LYS A 41 15.73 16.20 -5.25
C LYS A 41 14.29 15.66 -5.25
N LYS A 42 13.84 15.20 -4.09
CA LYS A 42 12.49 14.68 -3.86
C LYS A 42 12.17 13.37 -4.55
N ASP A 43 13.20 12.58 -4.87
CA ASP A 43 13.01 11.18 -5.20
C ASP A 43 12.64 10.43 -3.93
N VAL A 44 11.67 9.55 -4.01
CA VAL A 44 11.20 8.77 -2.87
C VAL A 44 11.37 7.29 -3.17
N ASP A 45 12.03 6.59 -2.26
CA ASP A 45 12.09 5.13 -2.26
C ASP A 45 11.32 4.65 -1.03
N LEU A 46 10.17 4.04 -1.27
CA LEU A 46 9.27 3.63 -0.22
C LEU A 46 9.09 2.13 -0.28
N LYS A 47 9.23 1.48 0.88
CA LYS A 47 9.06 0.04 1.03
C LYS A 47 8.31 -0.25 2.32
N GLY A 48 7.48 -1.27 2.29
CA GLY A 48 6.76 -1.64 3.48
C GLY A 48 6.04 -2.96 3.36
N TYR A 49 5.42 -3.33 4.47
CA TYR A 49 4.63 -4.55 4.60
C TYR A 49 3.33 -4.22 5.29
N CYS A 50 2.27 -4.84 4.84
CA CYS A 50 0.94 -4.65 5.42
C CYS A 50 0.31 -5.99 5.77
N GLU A 51 -0.41 -5.99 6.87
CA GLU A 51 -1.30 -7.08 7.25
C GLU A 51 -2.73 -6.59 7.11
N ALA A 52 -3.55 -7.33 6.40
CA ALA A 52 -4.96 -7.03 6.23
C ALA A 52 -5.82 -8.13 6.82
N THR A 53 -6.91 -7.75 7.43
CA THR A 53 -7.90 -8.68 7.98
C THR A 53 -9.25 -8.32 7.38
N ASP A 54 -9.98 -9.33 6.90
CA ASP A 54 -11.28 -9.08 6.29
C ASP A 54 -12.43 -9.25 7.30
N ASN A 55 -13.64 -9.03 6.80
CA ASN A 55 -14.87 -9.09 7.61
C ASN A 55 -15.19 -10.50 8.13
N LYS A 56 -14.51 -11.51 7.63
CA LYS A 56 -14.65 -12.91 8.10
C LYS A 56 -13.42 -13.38 8.87
N LYS A 57 -12.51 -12.44 9.18
CA LYS A 57 -11.27 -12.68 9.92
C LYS A 57 -10.20 -13.46 9.16
N ASP A 58 -10.35 -13.58 7.86
CA ASP A 58 -9.28 -14.06 7.02
C ASP A 58 -8.27 -12.95 6.79
N LYS A 59 -7.02 -13.33 6.56
CA LYS A 59 -5.92 -12.37 6.47
C LYS A 59 -5.12 -12.56 5.21
N PHE A 60 -4.52 -11.46 4.77
CA PHE A 60 -3.46 -11.51 3.76
C PHE A 60 -2.35 -10.54 4.12
N TRP A 61 -1.19 -10.79 3.58
CA TRP A 61 -0.01 -9.94 3.77
C TRP A 61 0.51 -9.54 2.40
N VAL A 62 0.87 -8.27 2.30
CA VAL A 62 1.46 -7.74 1.08
C VAL A 62 2.73 -7.01 1.42
N ASN A 63 3.67 -6.99 0.47
CA ASN A 63 4.70 -5.98 0.52
C ASN A 63 4.35 -4.90 -0.49
N LEU A 64 4.82 -3.71 -0.23
CA LEU A 64 4.62 -2.59 -1.14
C LEU A 64 5.95 -1.90 -1.40
N SER A 65 6.08 -1.37 -2.59
CA SER A 65 7.24 -0.61 -2.99
C SER A 65 6.83 0.50 -3.94
N ARG A 66 7.51 1.62 -3.83
CA ARG A 66 7.28 2.76 -4.72
C ARG A 66 8.56 3.55 -4.87
N ASN A 67 8.91 3.81 -6.12
CA ASN A 67 9.96 4.75 -6.48
C ASN A 67 9.32 5.87 -7.26
N SER A 68 9.42 7.10 -6.79
CA SER A 68 8.75 8.20 -7.45
C SER A 68 9.39 9.52 -7.10
N PHE A 69 9.04 10.53 -7.90
CA PHE A 69 9.32 11.90 -7.53
C PHE A 69 8.19 12.39 -6.64
N GLU A 70 8.54 12.89 -5.48
CA GLU A 70 7.62 13.56 -4.57
C GLU A 70 6.35 12.76 -4.30
N SER A 71 5.19 13.33 -4.61
CA SER A 71 3.90 12.70 -4.36
C SER A 71 3.33 11.98 -5.56
N ALA A 72 3.99 12.08 -6.70
CA ALA A 72 3.54 11.40 -7.90
C ALA A 72 4.21 10.06 -8.02
N GLY A 73 3.59 9.15 -8.69
CA GLY A 73 4.19 7.86 -8.99
C GLY A 73 3.26 6.69 -8.76
N VAL A 74 3.69 5.58 -9.30
CA VAL A 74 2.97 4.33 -9.25
C VAL A 74 3.79 3.35 -8.43
N GLY A 75 3.15 2.77 -7.44
CA GLY A 75 3.75 1.73 -6.65
C GLY A 75 3.30 0.35 -7.10
N LYS A 76 3.83 -0.64 -6.42
CA LYS A 76 3.49 -2.03 -6.65
C LYS A 76 3.26 -2.72 -5.31
N ILE A 77 2.20 -3.51 -5.22
CA ILE A 77 2.01 -4.43 -4.11
C ILE A 77 2.19 -5.85 -4.61
N THR A 78 2.72 -6.71 -3.76
CA THR A 78 2.87 -8.12 -4.02
C THR A 78 2.27 -8.89 -2.85
N PHE A 79 1.35 -9.81 -3.14
CA PHE A 79 0.77 -10.66 -2.12
C PHE A 79 1.79 -11.71 -1.73
N ILE A 80 2.20 -11.73 -0.46
CA ILE A 80 3.27 -12.61 0.01
C ILE A 80 2.76 -13.77 0.85
N ASP A 81 1.59 -13.64 1.46
CA ASP A 81 0.98 -14.71 2.23
C ASP A 81 -0.50 -14.46 2.39
N GLY A 82 -1.22 -15.46 2.84
CA GLY A 82 -2.65 -15.36 3.09
C GLY A 82 -3.20 -16.58 3.82
N THR A 83 -4.34 -16.39 4.48
CA THR A 83 -5.09 -17.49 5.07
C THR A 83 -6.25 -17.84 4.15
N ASN A 84 -6.65 -19.12 4.17
CA ASN A 84 -7.83 -19.61 3.45
C ASN A 84 -7.86 -19.14 1.99
N LYS A 85 -8.91 -18.42 1.60
CA LYS A 85 -9.08 -17.97 0.20
C LYS A 85 -7.96 -17.08 -0.31
N TYR A 86 -7.31 -16.35 0.56
CA TYR A 86 -6.24 -15.43 0.16
C TYR A 86 -4.95 -16.15 -0.24
N LYS A 87 -4.84 -17.44 0.04
CA LYS A 87 -3.72 -18.23 -0.49
C LYS A 87 -3.71 -18.23 -2.02
N ASN A 88 -4.85 -18.01 -2.63
CA ASN A 88 -4.98 -17.94 -4.09
C ASN A 88 -4.30 -16.71 -4.68
N LEU A 89 -3.94 -15.74 -3.87
CA LEU A 89 -3.32 -14.51 -4.33
C LEU A 89 -1.80 -14.47 -4.15
N ILE A 90 -1.22 -15.45 -3.47
CA ILE A 90 0.22 -15.46 -3.21
C ILE A 90 1.00 -15.31 -4.51
N GLY A 91 1.91 -14.35 -4.56
CA GLY A 91 2.74 -14.06 -5.73
C GLY A 91 2.13 -13.08 -6.71
N VAL A 92 0.87 -12.70 -6.55
CA VAL A 92 0.23 -11.73 -7.45
C VAL A 92 0.80 -10.34 -7.18
N GLU A 93 1.18 -9.65 -8.25
CA GLU A 93 1.64 -8.27 -8.21
C GLU A 93 0.61 -7.36 -8.83
N CYS A 94 0.33 -6.25 -8.16
CA CYS A 94 -0.66 -5.28 -8.63
C CYS A 94 -0.08 -3.87 -8.54
N PRO A 95 -0.27 -3.04 -9.56
CA PRO A 95 0.09 -1.63 -9.46
C PRO A 95 -0.88 -0.89 -8.55
N TYR A 96 -0.39 0.17 -7.91
CA TYR A 96 -1.26 1.05 -7.14
C TYR A 96 -0.89 2.52 -7.36
N GLY A 97 -1.86 3.38 -7.19
CA GLY A 97 -1.68 4.82 -7.16
C GLY A 97 -2.14 5.39 -5.84
N VAL A 98 -1.65 6.56 -5.50
CA VAL A 98 -2.00 7.23 -4.26
C VAL A 98 -2.70 8.54 -4.56
N LEU A 99 -3.84 8.77 -3.93
CA LEU A 99 -4.55 10.04 -3.96
C LEU A 99 -4.48 10.64 -2.56
N TRP A 100 -3.89 11.81 -2.46
CA TRP A 100 -3.77 12.50 -1.19
C TRP A 100 -5.03 13.30 -0.91
N ILE A 101 -5.48 13.26 0.33
CA ILE A 101 -6.64 14.02 0.77
C ILE A 101 -6.14 15.27 1.46
N ASP A 102 -6.42 16.44 0.85
CA ASP A 102 -6.10 17.72 1.44
C ASP A 102 -7.35 18.29 2.08
N ASN A 103 -7.19 19.01 3.17
CA ASN A 103 -8.28 19.80 3.72
C ASN A 103 -8.04 21.27 3.44
N GLU A 104 -9.09 22.07 3.62
CA GLU A 104 -9.07 23.50 3.31
C GLU A 104 -8.12 24.28 4.19
N GLU A 105 -7.78 23.77 5.35
CA GLU A 105 -6.91 24.48 6.30
C GLU A 105 -5.44 24.25 6.01
N GLY A 106 -5.14 23.63 4.90
CA GLY A 106 -3.78 23.35 4.52
C GLY A 106 -3.29 22.02 5.09
N ARG A 107 -2.02 21.88 5.12
CA ARG A 107 -1.44 20.61 5.43
C ARG A 107 -1.09 20.47 6.85
N THR A 108 -1.51 19.38 7.38
CA THR A 108 -1.20 19.05 8.76
C THR A 108 -0.87 17.56 8.84
N ARG A 109 -0.36 17.17 9.97
CA ARG A 109 -0.22 15.77 10.29
C ARG A 109 -1.59 15.11 10.29
N GLY A 110 -1.61 13.83 9.99
CA GLY A 110 -2.86 13.08 10.00
C GLY A 110 -3.65 13.22 8.72
N GLN A 111 -3.11 13.93 7.75
CA GLN A 111 -3.70 13.99 6.44
C GLN A 111 -3.75 12.60 5.84
N GLY A 112 -4.90 12.23 5.31
CA GLY A 112 -5.13 10.91 4.77
C GLY A 112 -4.76 10.76 3.31
N SER A 113 -4.79 9.54 2.86
CA SER A 113 -4.64 9.21 1.46
C SER A 113 -5.56 8.06 1.10
N ILE A 114 -5.87 7.96 -0.18
CA ILE A 114 -6.58 6.83 -0.73
C ILE A 114 -5.62 6.10 -1.65
N ILE A 115 -5.47 4.81 -1.44
CA ILE A 115 -4.63 3.98 -2.29
C ILE A 115 -5.54 3.14 -3.17
N LYS A 116 -5.36 3.27 -4.47
CA LYS A 116 -6.13 2.51 -5.44
C LYS A 116 -5.27 1.45 -6.08
N VAL A 117 -5.69 0.21 -6.00
CA VAL A 117 -4.96 -0.94 -6.48
C VAL A 117 -5.75 -1.58 -7.62
N LYS A 118 -5.06 -1.90 -8.70
CA LYS A 118 -5.68 -2.58 -9.84
C LYS A 118 -4.93 -3.87 -10.15
N CYS A 119 -5.62 -4.98 -10.05
CA CYS A 119 -5.01 -6.29 -10.17
C CYS A 119 -5.50 -7.11 -11.38
N SER A 120 -6.45 -6.65 -12.12
CA SER A 120 -7.27 -7.53 -12.97
C SER A 120 -7.00 -7.45 -14.47
N LYS A 121 -5.80 -7.05 -14.89
CA LYS A 121 -5.50 -6.93 -16.31
C LYS A 121 -5.17 -8.26 -16.99
N ASP A 122 -4.79 -9.24 -16.24
CA ASP A 122 -4.40 -10.56 -16.73
C ASP A 122 -5.51 -11.57 -16.43
N LYS A 123 -5.79 -12.47 -17.39
CA LYS A 123 -6.85 -13.46 -17.19
C LYS A 123 -6.56 -14.41 -16.04
N GLU A 124 -5.30 -14.79 -15.88
CA GLU A 124 -4.89 -15.66 -14.77
C GLU A 124 -5.11 -14.97 -13.43
N ILE A 125 -4.70 -13.71 -13.32
CA ILE A 125 -4.89 -12.91 -12.12
C ILE A 125 -6.39 -12.73 -11.85
N SER A 126 -7.18 -12.39 -12.86
CA SER A 126 -8.63 -12.24 -12.71
C SER A 126 -9.27 -13.51 -12.19
N LYS A 127 -8.86 -14.66 -12.71
CA LYS A 127 -9.36 -15.96 -12.25
C LYS A 127 -9.04 -16.17 -10.76
N ARG A 128 -7.81 -15.87 -10.35
CA ARG A 128 -7.40 -16.02 -8.96
C ARG A 128 -8.20 -15.12 -8.03
N PHE A 129 -8.51 -13.89 -8.45
CA PHE A 129 -9.35 -13.01 -7.67
C PHE A 129 -10.78 -13.48 -7.52
N LYS A 130 -11.34 -14.15 -8.52
CA LYS A 130 -12.67 -14.74 -8.39
C LYS A 130 -12.75 -15.80 -7.30
N MET A 131 -11.63 -16.41 -6.96
CA MET A 131 -11.57 -17.46 -5.94
C MET A 131 -11.64 -16.91 -4.51
N ILE A 132 -11.52 -15.61 -4.33
CA ILE A 132 -11.63 -14.99 -3.00
C ILE A 132 -13.00 -14.34 -2.75
N LYS A 133 -13.88 -14.48 -3.68
CA LYS A 133 -15.20 -13.89 -3.59
C LYS A 133 -16.02 -14.42 -2.39
#